data_d67e8f61f6ddc239991e8538f898ae45
#
_entry.id   d67e8f61f6ddc239991e8538f898ae45
#
_cell.length_a   1.000
_cell.length_b   1.000
_cell.length_c   1.000
_cell.angle_alpha   90.00
_cell.angle_beta   90.00
_cell.angle_gamma   90.00
#
_symmetry.space_group_name_H-M   'P 1'
#
loop_
_entity.id
_entity.type
_entity.pdbx_description
1 polymer ?
#
loop_
_entity_poly.entity_id
_entity_poly.type
_entity_poly.pdbx_seq_one_letter_code
_entity_poly.pdbx_strand_id
1 'polypeptide(L)'
;MTEYISLEQIKKTSDLIQMQSEHRPKIGMILGSGLGLLADEIENADYVKYSQIPYWPESTVEGHSGQLVIGHLEGQSVVVMQGRAHYYEGYSMAQIGLPVRVMKLLGVETLFVTNAAGGVNPEFAPGDLMLITDHINLIGMGGLSPLRGQNIDSLGPRFPDMMNAYDDVLCDIADLCYVNFCFLKNARC
;
A
#
# COMPACT_ATOMS: atom_id res chain seq x y z
N MET A 1 -16.20 -0.42 17.69
CA MET A 1 -15.20 -0.71 16.63
C MET A 1 -14.08 -1.52 17.28
N THR A 2 -13.72 -2.68 16.73
CA THR A 2 -12.68 -3.54 17.30
C THR A 2 -11.32 -2.85 17.16
N GLU A 3 -10.65 -2.63 18.29
CA GLU A 3 -9.30 -2.03 18.34
C GLU A 3 -8.24 -2.92 17.68
N TYR A 4 -8.57 -4.19 17.46
CA TYR A 4 -7.67 -5.21 16.90
C TYR A 4 -8.38 -6.01 15.80
N ILE A 5 -7.61 -6.48 14.85
CA ILE A 5 -8.08 -7.37 13.77
C ILE A 5 -7.43 -8.74 13.94
N SER A 6 -8.25 -9.79 14.02
CA SER A 6 -7.78 -11.16 14.20
C SER A 6 -7.29 -11.78 12.88
N LEU A 7 -6.48 -12.85 12.99
CA LEU A 7 -6.05 -13.64 11.84
C LEU A 7 -7.25 -14.23 11.07
N GLU A 8 -8.32 -14.60 11.78
CA GLU A 8 -9.54 -15.15 11.17
C GLU A 8 -10.21 -14.08 10.28
N GLN A 9 -10.30 -12.83 10.76
CA GLN A 9 -10.85 -11.73 9.97
C GLN A 9 -10.00 -11.44 8.72
N ILE A 10 -8.66 -11.47 8.86
CA ILE A 10 -7.74 -11.27 7.73
C ILE A 10 -7.92 -12.39 6.70
N LYS A 11 -7.99 -13.65 7.14
CA LYS A 11 -8.22 -14.81 6.27
C LYS A 11 -9.55 -14.70 5.55
N LYS A 12 -10.64 -14.43 6.28
CA LYS A 12 -11.97 -14.27 5.69
C LYS A 12 -12.00 -13.20 4.61
N THR A 13 -11.30 -12.09 4.83
CA THR A 13 -11.16 -11.01 3.84
C THR A 13 -10.37 -11.48 2.62
N SER A 14 -9.25 -12.16 2.82
CA SER A 14 -8.42 -12.70 1.74
C SER A 14 -9.17 -13.74 0.91
N ASP A 15 -9.86 -14.69 1.55
CA ASP A 15 -10.62 -15.76 0.90
C ASP A 15 -11.71 -15.18 -0.01
N LEU A 16 -12.43 -14.14 0.46
CA LEU A 16 -13.45 -13.46 -0.34
C LEU A 16 -12.85 -12.84 -1.60
N ILE A 17 -11.72 -12.16 -1.49
CA ILE A 17 -11.05 -11.56 -2.64
C ILE A 17 -10.58 -12.66 -3.61
N GLN A 18 -10.03 -13.76 -3.11
CA GLN A 18 -9.61 -14.89 -3.94
C GLN A 18 -10.77 -15.59 -4.67
N MET A 19 -11.98 -15.53 -4.13
CA MET A 19 -13.18 -16.03 -4.80
C MET A 19 -13.63 -15.14 -5.96
N GLN A 20 -13.26 -13.87 -5.95
CA GLN A 20 -13.65 -12.89 -6.98
C GLN A 20 -12.59 -12.70 -8.07
N SER A 21 -11.42 -13.34 -7.94
CA SER A 21 -10.33 -13.23 -8.92
C SER A 21 -9.54 -14.53 -8.99
N GLU A 22 -9.25 -14.96 -10.21
CA GLU A 22 -8.36 -16.10 -10.45
C GLU A 22 -6.87 -15.69 -10.43
N HIS A 23 -6.58 -14.40 -10.44
CA HIS A 23 -5.22 -13.88 -10.41
C HIS A 23 -4.51 -14.21 -9.09
N ARG A 24 -3.20 -14.35 -9.14
CA ARG A 24 -2.34 -14.59 -7.97
C ARG A 24 -1.24 -13.52 -7.96
N PRO A 25 -1.56 -12.34 -7.43
CA PRO A 25 -0.67 -11.19 -7.48
C PRO A 25 0.61 -11.40 -6.68
N LYS A 26 1.73 -11.03 -7.27
CA LYS A 26 3.04 -10.99 -6.62
C LYS A 26 3.44 -9.58 -6.21
N ILE A 27 2.86 -8.59 -6.86
CA ILE A 27 3.13 -7.19 -6.61
C ILE A 27 1.85 -6.53 -6.09
N GLY A 28 1.95 -5.85 -4.96
CA GLY A 28 0.92 -4.99 -4.42
C GLY A 28 1.25 -3.52 -4.67
N MET A 29 0.25 -2.72 -5.00
CA MET A 29 0.42 -1.28 -5.16
C MET A 29 -0.65 -0.54 -4.37
N ILE A 30 -0.25 0.48 -3.61
CA ILE A 30 -1.18 1.39 -2.92
C ILE A 30 -1.04 2.76 -3.58
N LEU A 31 -2.00 3.10 -4.43
CA LEU A 31 -1.97 4.35 -5.18
C LEU A 31 -2.48 5.50 -4.32
N GLY A 32 -1.68 6.56 -4.24
CA GLY A 32 -2.03 7.83 -3.63
C GLY A 32 -2.70 8.79 -4.61
N SER A 33 -2.99 9.99 -4.12
CA SER A 33 -3.59 11.07 -4.91
C SER A 33 -2.78 11.37 -6.17
N GLY A 34 -3.45 11.48 -7.31
CA GLY A 34 -2.85 11.79 -8.61
C GLY A 34 -2.39 10.57 -9.42
N LEU A 35 -2.26 9.37 -8.81
CA LEU A 35 -1.79 8.17 -9.50
C LEU A 35 -2.90 7.13 -9.74
N GLY A 36 -4.15 7.45 -9.40
CA GLY A 36 -5.28 6.51 -9.55
C GLY A 36 -5.49 6.00 -10.97
N LEU A 37 -5.13 6.79 -11.99
CA LEU A 37 -5.25 6.41 -13.41
C LEU A 37 -4.34 5.23 -13.80
N LEU A 38 -3.27 4.96 -13.06
CA LEU A 38 -2.42 3.79 -13.31
C LEU A 38 -3.21 2.47 -13.19
N ALA A 39 -4.26 2.45 -12.38
CA ALA A 39 -5.11 1.27 -12.25
C ALA A 39 -5.94 0.98 -13.51
N ASP A 40 -6.13 1.97 -14.39
CA ASP A 40 -6.87 1.83 -15.64
C ASP A 40 -6.04 1.17 -16.73
N GLU A 41 -4.70 1.09 -16.56
CA GLU A 41 -3.76 0.40 -17.45
C GLU A 41 -3.64 -1.11 -17.15
N ILE A 42 -4.37 -1.63 -16.15
CA ILE A 42 -4.29 -3.03 -15.77
C ILE A 42 -5.09 -3.88 -16.75
N GLU A 43 -4.40 -4.82 -17.39
CA GLU A 43 -4.98 -5.76 -18.34
C GLU A 43 -5.68 -6.92 -17.64
N ASN A 44 -6.78 -7.41 -18.24
CA ASN A 44 -7.61 -8.51 -17.71
C ASN A 44 -8.01 -8.30 -16.24
N ALA A 45 -8.43 -7.08 -15.92
CA ALA A 45 -8.65 -6.62 -14.56
C ALA A 45 -9.95 -7.15 -13.96
N ASP A 46 -9.85 -7.71 -12.75
CA ASP A 46 -10.97 -7.95 -11.85
C ASP A 46 -11.08 -6.76 -10.87
N TYR A 47 -12.31 -6.31 -10.63
CA TYR A 47 -12.61 -5.16 -9.75
C TYR A 47 -13.37 -5.62 -8.53
N VAL A 48 -12.86 -5.31 -7.33
CA VAL A 48 -13.49 -5.64 -6.06
C VAL A 48 -13.70 -4.35 -5.26
N LYS A 49 -14.94 -3.91 -5.11
CA LYS A 49 -15.25 -2.68 -4.34
C LYS A 49 -14.98 -2.89 -2.86
N TYR A 50 -14.41 -1.89 -2.19
CA TYR A 50 -14.11 -1.96 -0.74
C TYR A 50 -15.36 -2.23 0.09
N SER A 51 -16.50 -1.67 -0.28
CA SER A 51 -17.79 -1.91 0.37
C SER A 51 -18.27 -3.38 0.34
N GLN A 52 -17.71 -4.20 -0.55
CA GLN A 52 -17.99 -5.63 -0.67
C GLN A 52 -17.01 -6.50 0.12
N ILE A 53 -15.91 -5.90 0.61
CA ILE A 53 -14.86 -6.62 1.33
C ILE A 53 -15.08 -6.47 2.84
N PRO A 54 -15.28 -7.58 3.58
CA PRO A 54 -15.52 -7.49 5.01
C PRO A 54 -14.32 -6.87 5.74
N TYR A 55 -14.61 -6.01 6.72
CA TYR A 55 -13.64 -5.30 7.57
C TYR A 55 -12.74 -4.29 6.84
N TRP A 56 -12.85 -4.15 5.51
CA TRP A 56 -12.02 -3.24 4.75
C TRP A 56 -12.39 -1.79 5.04
N PRO A 57 -11.40 -0.90 5.27
CA PRO A 57 -11.68 0.52 5.46
C PRO A 57 -12.01 1.19 4.12
N GLU A 58 -13.10 1.95 4.09
CA GLU A 58 -13.50 2.73 2.92
C GLU A 58 -13.01 4.16 3.06
N SER A 59 -12.43 4.72 1.99
CA SER A 59 -12.02 6.14 2.00
C SER A 59 -13.22 7.04 1.77
N THR A 60 -13.28 8.12 2.53
CA THR A 60 -14.25 9.22 2.36
C THR A 60 -13.68 10.38 1.54
N VAL A 61 -12.43 10.26 1.11
CA VAL A 61 -11.71 11.29 0.35
C VAL A 61 -12.17 11.30 -1.10
N GLU A 62 -12.57 12.47 -1.61
CA GLU A 62 -12.90 12.66 -3.03
C GLU A 62 -11.74 12.24 -3.95
N GLY A 63 -12.09 11.58 -5.07
CA GLY A 63 -11.12 11.11 -6.06
C GLY A 63 -10.56 9.71 -5.79
N HIS A 64 -10.99 9.05 -4.70
CA HIS A 64 -10.68 7.64 -4.46
C HIS A 64 -11.79 6.75 -5.00
N SER A 65 -11.48 5.85 -5.95
CA SER A 65 -12.46 4.92 -6.54
C SER A 65 -12.93 3.87 -5.53
N GLY A 66 -12.17 3.63 -4.45
CA GLY A 66 -12.54 2.73 -3.36
C GLY A 66 -12.67 1.28 -3.79
N GLN A 67 -11.70 0.78 -4.56
CA GLN A 67 -11.70 -0.58 -5.09
C GLN A 67 -10.30 -1.18 -5.16
N LEU A 68 -10.23 -2.52 -5.15
CA LEU A 68 -9.08 -3.28 -5.60
C LEU A 68 -9.22 -3.54 -7.09
N VAL A 69 -8.10 -3.42 -7.81
CA VAL A 69 -7.97 -3.83 -9.21
C VAL A 69 -6.90 -4.91 -9.26
N ILE A 70 -7.24 -6.10 -9.77
CA ILE A 70 -6.35 -7.26 -9.76
C ILE A 70 -6.23 -7.75 -11.20
N GLY A 71 -5.02 -7.87 -11.72
CA GLY A 71 -4.81 -8.25 -13.11
C GLY A 71 -3.33 -8.25 -13.47
N HIS A 72 -3.01 -7.81 -14.68
CA HIS A 72 -1.64 -7.74 -15.17
C HIS A 72 -1.26 -6.30 -15.55
N LEU A 73 -0.08 -5.89 -15.12
CA LEU A 73 0.54 -4.63 -15.50
C LEU A 73 1.95 -4.95 -16.02
N GLU A 74 2.26 -4.58 -17.27
CA GLU A 74 3.52 -4.91 -17.93
C GLU A 74 3.88 -6.42 -17.80
N GLY A 75 2.87 -7.29 -17.97
CA GLY A 75 3.02 -8.74 -17.89
C GLY A 75 3.20 -9.30 -16.47
N GLN A 76 3.21 -8.47 -15.43
CA GLN A 76 3.30 -8.88 -14.03
C GLN A 76 1.93 -8.96 -13.39
N SER A 77 1.68 -10.00 -12.56
CA SER A 77 0.43 -10.11 -11.81
C SER A 77 0.43 -9.15 -10.61
N VAL A 78 -0.52 -8.23 -10.59
CA VAL A 78 -0.60 -7.14 -9.61
C VAL A 78 -1.94 -7.10 -8.89
N VAL A 79 -1.95 -6.59 -7.66
CA VAL A 79 -3.14 -6.10 -6.96
C VAL A 79 -2.93 -4.64 -6.59
N VAL A 80 -3.85 -3.79 -7.00
CA VAL A 80 -3.75 -2.35 -6.84
C VAL A 80 -4.90 -1.83 -5.99
N MET A 81 -4.57 -1.08 -4.95
CA MET A 81 -5.52 -0.27 -4.20
C MET A 81 -5.72 1.07 -4.94
N GLN A 82 -6.87 1.24 -5.58
CA GLN A 82 -7.25 2.51 -6.21
C GLN A 82 -7.90 3.42 -5.16
N GLY A 83 -7.05 4.07 -4.38
CA GLY A 83 -7.39 4.83 -3.19
C GLY A 83 -7.17 4.03 -1.89
N ARG A 84 -7.09 4.75 -0.77
CA ARG A 84 -6.89 4.18 0.57
C ARG A 84 -7.56 5.03 1.63
N ALA A 85 -7.95 4.42 2.74
CA ALA A 85 -8.39 5.12 3.93
C ALA A 85 -7.20 5.67 4.72
N HIS A 86 -7.42 6.75 5.47
CA HIS A 86 -6.41 7.40 6.29
C HIS A 86 -6.84 7.42 7.76
N TYR A 87 -5.84 7.54 8.65
CA TYR A 87 -6.08 7.58 10.08
C TYR A 87 -7.00 8.75 10.48
N TYR A 88 -6.85 9.92 9.85
CA TYR A 88 -7.66 11.09 10.15
C TYR A 88 -9.16 10.94 9.75
N GLU A 89 -9.51 9.91 8.97
CA GLU A 89 -10.90 9.56 8.65
C GLU A 89 -11.59 8.80 9.79
N GLY A 90 -10.90 8.58 10.93
CA GLY A 90 -11.47 7.94 12.12
C GLY A 90 -11.22 6.44 12.23
N TYR A 91 -10.43 5.86 11.33
CA TYR A 91 -10.04 4.45 11.38
C TYR A 91 -8.96 4.18 12.43
N SER A 92 -9.00 3.02 13.08
CA SER A 92 -7.91 2.55 13.93
C SER A 92 -6.70 2.16 13.09
N MET A 93 -5.51 2.18 13.71
CA MET A 93 -4.28 1.73 13.03
C MET A 93 -4.36 0.26 12.57
N ALA A 94 -5.10 -0.58 13.29
CA ALA A 94 -5.34 -1.97 12.89
C ALA A 94 -6.16 -2.08 11.59
N GLN A 95 -7.17 -1.22 11.42
CA GLN A 95 -7.97 -1.14 10.20
C GLN A 95 -7.14 -0.61 9.02
N ILE A 96 -6.32 0.43 9.23
CA ILE A 96 -5.41 0.97 8.20
C ILE A 96 -4.39 -0.09 7.76
N GLY A 97 -3.92 -0.93 8.68
CA GLY A 97 -2.96 -2.00 8.37
C GLY A 97 -3.57 -3.28 7.78
N LEU A 98 -4.91 -3.43 7.80
CA LEU A 98 -5.58 -4.62 7.28
C LEU A 98 -5.27 -4.91 5.81
N PRO A 99 -5.33 -3.93 4.88
CA PRO A 99 -5.04 -4.16 3.47
C PRO A 99 -3.68 -4.81 3.22
N VAL A 100 -2.63 -4.33 3.87
CA VAL A 100 -1.27 -4.86 3.72
C VAL A 100 -1.19 -6.32 4.20
N ARG A 101 -1.85 -6.64 5.32
CA ARG A 101 -1.91 -8.01 5.85
C ARG A 101 -2.67 -8.95 4.91
N VAL A 102 -3.75 -8.47 4.31
CA VAL A 102 -4.52 -9.22 3.30
C VAL A 102 -3.69 -9.45 2.05
N MET A 103 -3.00 -8.43 1.53
CA MET A 103 -2.10 -8.57 0.39
C MET A 103 -1.04 -9.64 0.63
N LYS A 104 -0.48 -9.72 1.85
CA LYS A 104 0.45 -10.79 2.21
C LYS A 104 -0.18 -12.18 2.07
N LEU A 105 -1.44 -12.36 2.48
CA LEU A 105 -2.15 -13.64 2.33
C LEU A 105 -2.56 -13.93 0.88
N LEU A 106 -2.75 -12.92 0.05
CA LEU A 106 -2.98 -13.07 -1.39
C LEU A 106 -1.72 -13.51 -2.14
N GLY A 107 -0.54 -13.48 -1.51
CA GLY A 107 0.73 -13.92 -2.09
C GLY A 107 1.62 -12.79 -2.57
N VAL A 108 1.31 -11.55 -2.21
CA VAL A 108 2.16 -10.38 -2.52
C VAL A 108 3.52 -10.51 -1.84
N GLU A 109 4.56 -10.33 -2.61
CA GLU A 109 5.97 -10.39 -2.20
C GLU A 109 6.62 -9.01 -2.19
N THR A 110 6.21 -8.14 -3.12
CA THR A 110 6.70 -6.77 -3.25
C THR A 110 5.54 -5.78 -3.11
N LEU A 111 5.72 -4.74 -2.30
CA LEU A 111 4.71 -3.69 -2.10
C LEU A 111 5.26 -2.33 -2.51
N PHE A 112 4.58 -1.66 -3.45
CA PHE A 112 4.79 -0.27 -3.79
C PHE A 112 3.76 0.61 -3.11
N VAL A 113 4.21 1.64 -2.41
CA VAL A 113 3.33 2.61 -1.75
C VAL A 113 3.62 3.99 -2.29
N THR A 114 2.59 4.68 -2.76
CA THR A 114 2.72 6.04 -3.24
C THR A 114 1.90 7.01 -2.40
N ASN A 115 2.38 8.22 -2.22
CA ASN A 115 1.68 9.28 -1.51
C ASN A 115 2.07 10.66 -2.05
N ALA A 116 1.16 11.62 -1.94
CA ALA A 116 1.51 13.02 -2.09
C ALA A 116 2.02 13.56 -0.76
N ALA A 117 3.02 14.43 -0.81
CA ALA A 117 3.58 15.12 0.36
C ALA A 117 4.01 16.53 0.01
N GLY A 118 4.06 17.41 1.01
CA GLY A 118 4.69 18.73 0.89
C GLY A 118 6.22 18.58 0.91
N GLY A 119 6.90 19.19 -0.06
CA GLY A 119 8.36 19.23 -0.10
C GLY A 119 8.91 20.31 0.83
N VAL A 120 9.92 19.96 1.63
CA VAL A 120 10.68 20.90 2.47
C VAL A 120 11.91 21.41 1.73
N ASN A 121 12.48 20.62 0.83
CA ASN A 121 13.60 21.03 0.01
C ASN A 121 13.14 22.10 -1.00
N PRO A 122 13.76 23.31 -1.03
CA PRO A 122 13.38 24.39 -1.93
C PRO A 122 13.64 24.10 -3.41
N GLU A 123 14.41 23.06 -3.72
CA GLU A 123 14.65 22.63 -5.11
C GLU A 123 13.51 21.79 -5.69
N PHE A 124 12.56 21.34 -4.85
CA PHE A 124 11.41 20.57 -5.30
C PHE A 124 10.34 21.47 -5.89
N ALA A 125 9.76 21.01 -6.99
CA ALA A 125 8.60 21.62 -7.62
C ALA A 125 7.38 20.70 -7.55
N PRO A 126 6.16 21.24 -7.56
CA PRO A 126 4.94 20.43 -7.68
C PRO A 126 5.00 19.52 -8.90
N GLY A 127 4.75 18.23 -8.71
CA GLY A 127 4.83 17.20 -9.74
C GLY A 127 6.15 16.42 -9.77
N ASP A 128 7.14 16.81 -8.98
CA ASP A 128 8.34 16.00 -8.82
C ASP A 128 8.00 14.67 -8.15
N LEU A 129 8.60 13.59 -8.64
CA LEU A 129 8.59 12.29 -7.98
C LEU A 129 9.81 12.17 -7.07
N MET A 130 9.63 11.56 -5.93
CA MET A 130 10.66 11.38 -4.93
C MET A 130 10.66 9.93 -4.45
N LEU A 131 11.83 9.30 -4.47
CA LEU A 131 12.01 7.98 -3.85
C LEU A 131 12.27 8.16 -2.35
N ILE A 132 11.39 7.62 -1.51
CA ILE A 132 11.57 7.59 -0.06
C ILE A 132 12.53 6.46 0.27
N THR A 133 13.63 6.75 0.93
CA THR A 133 14.64 5.78 1.34
C THR A 133 14.61 5.48 2.85
N ASP A 134 14.03 6.39 3.64
CA ASP A 134 13.85 6.22 5.07
C ASP A 134 12.79 7.19 5.62
N HIS A 135 12.35 7.01 6.86
CA HIS A 135 11.44 7.93 7.55
C HIS A 135 11.62 8.05 9.05
N ILE A 136 11.19 9.17 9.60
CA ILE A 136 10.99 9.35 11.03
C ILE A 136 9.51 9.09 11.34
N ASN A 137 9.22 8.00 12.03
CA ASN A 137 7.87 7.60 12.38
C ASN A 137 7.35 8.35 13.62
N LEU A 138 6.97 9.61 13.45
CA LEU A 138 6.42 10.42 14.55
C LEU A 138 5.10 9.87 15.11
N ILE A 139 4.28 9.26 14.28
CA ILE A 139 3.01 8.65 14.68
C ILE A 139 3.27 7.46 15.60
N GLY A 140 4.22 6.59 15.25
CA GLY A 140 4.64 5.47 16.09
C GLY A 140 5.26 5.92 17.40
N MET A 141 6.04 6.99 17.39
CA MET A 141 6.59 7.61 18.62
C MET A 141 5.49 8.14 19.55
N GLY A 142 4.35 8.56 19.01
CA GLY A 142 3.15 8.93 19.75
C GLY A 142 2.35 7.75 20.32
N GLY A 143 2.85 6.52 20.18
CA GLY A 143 2.20 5.29 20.68
C GLY A 143 1.16 4.69 19.75
N LEU A 144 0.99 5.23 18.54
CA LEU A 144 0.06 4.72 17.54
C LEU A 144 0.80 3.72 16.63
N SER A 145 0.59 2.43 16.86
CA SER A 145 1.22 1.37 16.07
C SER A 145 0.18 0.37 15.54
N PRO A 146 0.23 0.00 14.26
CA PRO A 146 -0.63 -1.05 13.70
C PRO A 146 -0.28 -2.44 14.26
N LEU A 147 0.85 -2.58 14.92
CA LEU A 147 1.31 -3.82 15.57
C LEU A 147 0.87 -3.94 17.03
N ARG A 148 0.12 -2.97 17.56
CA ARG A 148 -0.43 -3.04 18.91
C ARG A 148 -1.42 -4.21 19.03
N GLY A 149 -1.38 -4.94 20.14
CA GLY A 149 -2.25 -6.09 20.41
C GLY A 149 -1.50 -7.42 20.38
N GLN A 150 -2.24 -8.53 20.21
CA GLN A 150 -1.65 -9.85 20.09
C GLN A 150 -0.88 -9.97 18.77
N ASN A 151 0.34 -10.52 18.83
CA ASN A 151 1.10 -10.78 17.63
C ASN A 151 0.45 -11.89 16.79
N ILE A 152 0.58 -11.80 15.47
CA ILE A 152 0.19 -12.85 14.53
C ILE A 152 1.49 -13.39 13.93
N ASP A 153 2.06 -14.42 14.60
CA ASP A 153 3.39 -14.94 14.29
C ASP A 153 3.55 -15.40 12.83
N SER A 154 2.46 -15.85 12.20
CA SER A 154 2.46 -16.23 10.78
C SER A 154 2.62 -15.04 9.81
N LEU A 155 2.45 -13.80 10.27
CA LEU A 155 2.63 -12.59 9.48
C LEU A 155 3.97 -11.90 9.74
N GLY A 156 4.67 -12.27 10.80
CA GLY A 156 5.98 -11.73 11.10
C GLY A 156 6.29 -11.60 12.60
N PRO A 157 7.51 -11.16 12.94
CA PRO A 157 7.95 -11.01 14.32
C PRO A 157 7.22 -9.87 15.02
N ARG A 158 7.14 -9.96 16.36
CA ARG A 158 6.56 -8.90 17.20
C ARG A 158 7.26 -7.55 17.04
N PHE A 159 8.56 -7.59 16.87
CA PHE A 159 9.44 -6.43 16.72
C PHE A 159 10.20 -6.58 15.41
N PRO A 160 9.64 -6.09 14.29
CA PRO A 160 10.36 -6.11 13.02
C PRO A 160 11.57 -5.17 13.09
N ASP A 161 12.67 -5.58 12.46
CA ASP A 161 13.79 -4.69 12.23
C ASP A 161 13.39 -3.65 11.16
N MET A 162 13.52 -2.38 11.52
CA MET A 162 13.19 -1.25 10.66
C MET A 162 14.43 -0.56 10.10
N MET A 163 15.64 -1.09 10.30
CA MET A 163 16.87 -0.54 9.72
C MET A 163 16.82 -0.58 8.18
N ASN A 164 16.15 -1.60 7.64
CA ASN A 164 15.90 -1.75 6.21
C ASN A 164 14.39 -1.70 5.96
N ALA A 165 13.77 -0.54 6.26
CA ALA A 165 12.33 -0.34 6.03
C ALA A 165 11.94 -0.44 4.56
N TYR A 166 12.90 -0.12 3.68
CA TYR A 166 12.81 -0.26 2.23
C TYR A 166 13.88 -1.25 1.74
N ASP A 167 13.55 -1.99 0.70
CA ASP A 167 14.46 -2.93 0.06
C ASP A 167 15.48 -2.16 -0.82
N ASP A 168 16.75 -2.26 -0.50
CA ASP A 168 17.84 -1.53 -1.18
C ASP A 168 17.90 -1.87 -2.67
N VAL A 169 17.68 -3.15 -3.05
CA VAL A 169 17.74 -3.59 -4.44
C VAL A 169 16.59 -2.98 -5.24
N LEU A 170 15.37 -2.94 -4.65
CA LEU A 170 14.22 -2.30 -5.28
C LEU A 170 14.39 -0.78 -5.38
N CYS A 171 15.01 -0.16 -4.38
CA CYS A 171 15.37 1.25 -4.41
C CYS A 171 16.37 1.55 -5.53
N ASP A 172 17.42 0.73 -5.69
CA ASP A 172 18.41 0.87 -6.77
C ASP A 172 17.75 0.70 -8.16
N ILE A 173 16.84 -0.27 -8.33
CA ILE A 173 16.09 -0.46 -9.57
C ILE A 173 15.23 0.78 -9.85
N ALA A 174 14.52 1.29 -8.86
CA ALA A 174 13.71 2.49 -9.02
C ALA A 174 14.56 3.71 -9.40
N ASP A 175 15.71 3.89 -8.79
CA ASP A 175 16.65 4.98 -9.10
C ASP A 175 17.20 4.85 -10.53
N LEU A 176 17.54 3.64 -10.98
CA LEU A 176 17.95 3.36 -12.36
C LEU A 176 16.85 3.65 -13.39
N CYS A 177 15.62 3.27 -13.11
CA CYS A 177 14.48 3.60 -13.96
C CYS A 177 14.26 5.11 -14.04
N TYR A 178 14.49 5.81 -12.94
CA TYR A 178 14.40 7.26 -12.83
C TYR A 178 15.43 8.00 -13.68
N VAL A 179 16.66 7.50 -13.72
CA VAL A 179 17.76 8.05 -14.53
C VAL A 179 17.54 7.84 -16.03
N ASN A 180 16.91 6.73 -16.41
CA ASN A 180 16.61 6.42 -17.81
C ASN A 180 15.35 7.14 -18.34
N PHE A 181 14.44 7.53 -17.48
CA PHE A 181 13.33 8.43 -17.78
C PHE A 181 13.73 9.87 -17.46
N CYS A 182 14.41 10.51 -18.37
CA CYS A 182 15.05 11.83 -18.27
C CYS A 182 14.08 13.00 -18.00
N PHE A 183 13.16 12.91 -17.04
CA PHE A 183 12.22 13.97 -16.72
C PHE A 183 12.16 14.37 -15.25
N LEU A 184 12.95 13.76 -14.37
CA LEU A 184 12.86 14.07 -12.95
C LEU A 184 14.25 14.20 -12.33
N LYS A 185 14.60 15.43 -11.96
CA LYS A 185 15.81 15.74 -11.21
C LYS A 185 15.77 15.12 -9.81
N ASN A 186 16.81 14.36 -9.48
CA ASN A 186 17.24 13.95 -8.14
C ASN A 186 16.41 14.46 -6.95
N ALA A 187 15.39 13.72 -6.58
CA ALA A 187 14.65 13.96 -5.38
C ALA A 187 14.94 12.83 -4.38
N ARG A 188 16.04 12.94 -3.66
CA ARG A 188 16.27 12.19 -2.42
C ARG A 188 15.96 13.11 -1.25
N CYS A 189 15.10 12.66 -0.33
CA CYS A 189 14.90 13.31 0.96
C CYS A 189 15.98 12.95 1.95
#